data_8539f261a464a7d99ca7d63c11f217c6
#
_entry.id   8539f261a464a7d99ca7d63c11f217c6
#
_cell.length_a   1.000
_cell.length_b   1.000
_cell.length_c   1.000
_cell.angle_alpha   90.00
_cell.angle_beta   90.00
_cell.angle_gamma   90.00
#
_symmetry.space_group_name_H-M   'P 1'
#
loop_
_entity.id
_entity.type
_entity.pdbx_description
1 polymer ?
#
loop_
_entity_poly.entity_id
_entity_poly.type
_entity_poly.pdbx_seq_one_letter_code
_entity_poly.pdbx_strand_id
1 'polypeptide(L)'
;SLFFLNECGLDPGIDHMSAMKIIHETQSKGEEIISFKSYCGGLLAPESEDNPWKYKFTWNPRNVVLAGQGTSRYIEKGELKFVPYHQLFKRTETVNFPGLGDFDGYPNRDSLSYRKVYGLESIPTMLRGTLRRAGYCKAWDVFIQLGMTDDSFQMQMAQGSTYRQFLNAFLPWSDTLSVEEKLAELIPDMDFPTFEKLQWLGIFESRMLPKTQGSPAQLLQAILEKDWSLEPEDKDMIVMQHQFEIKTEVGIKKITSSLVDIGKDSTYTAMAKT
;
A
#
# COMPACT_ATOMS: atom_id res chain seq x y z
N SER A 1 34.08 10.34 -12.93
CA SER A 1 32.69 10.12 -13.34
C SER A 1 31.99 9.22 -12.31
N LEU A 2 30.81 9.60 -11.92
CA LEU A 2 29.96 8.76 -11.05
C LEU A 2 29.00 7.95 -11.95
N PHE A 3 28.74 6.72 -11.53
CA PHE A 3 27.77 5.83 -12.18
C PHE A 3 26.61 5.61 -11.20
N PHE A 4 25.39 5.81 -11.68
CA PHE A 4 24.16 5.56 -10.93
C PHE A 4 23.39 4.47 -11.63
N LEU A 5 23.08 3.39 -10.92
CA LEU A 5 22.23 2.30 -11.38
C LEU A 5 20.90 2.40 -10.63
N ASN A 6 19.82 2.57 -11.39
CA ASN A 6 18.45 2.63 -10.86
C ASN A 6 17.70 1.33 -11.17
N GLU A 7 16.53 1.15 -10.53
CA GLU A 7 15.63 0.01 -10.75
C GLU A 7 16.30 -1.35 -10.48
N CYS A 8 17.07 -1.42 -9.40
CA CYS A 8 17.77 -2.62 -8.94
C CYS A 8 17.28 -3.12 -7.57
N GLY A 9 16.15 -2.61 -7.10
CA GLY A 9 15.50 -3.05 -5.86
C GLY A 9 14.42 -4.11 -6.10
N LEU A 10 13.47 -4.19 -5.18
CA LEU A 10 12.34 -5.11 -5.27
C LEU A 10 11.35 -4.68 -6.36
N ASP A 11 10.86 -3.43 -6.27
CA ASP A 11 9.90 -2.80 -7.17
C ASP A 11 10.16 -1.27 -7.18
N PRO A 12 10.86 -0.78 -8.21
CA PRO A 12 11.26 -1.46 -9.46
C PRO A 12 12.60 -2.21 -9.38
N GLY A 13 12.68 -3.36 -10.05
CA GLY A 13 13.89 -4.17 -10.21
C GLY A 13 13.60 -5.66 -10.36
N ILE A 14 13.51 -6.40 -9.28
CA ILE A 14 13.24 -7.85 -9.27
C ILE A 14 11.88 -8.14 -9.93
N ASP A 15 10.89 -7.28 -9.74
CA ASP A 15 9.58 -7.37 -10.38
C ASP A 15 9.70 -7.38 -11.91
N HIS A 16 10.54 -6.53 -12.49
CA HIS A 16 10.77 -6.48 -13.93
C HIS A 16 11.48 -7.75 -14.42
N MET A 17 12.54 -8.17 -13.72
CA MET A 17 13.32 -9.34 -14.14
C MET A 17 12.49 -10.62 -14.10
N SER A 18 11.72 -10.83 -13.04
CA SER A 18 10.86 -12.02 -12.88
C SER A 18 9.68 -12.02 -13.85
N ALA A 19 9.08 -10.86 -14.13
CA ALA A 19 8.04 -10.73 -15.15
C ALA A 19 8.59 -11.00 -16.55
N MET A 20 9.73 -10.37 -16.91
CA MET A 20 10.36 -10.53 -18.23
C MET A 20 10.77 -11.98 -18.53
N LYS A 21 11.17 -12.74 -17.52
CA LYS A 21 11.43 -14.18 -17.69
C LYS A 21 10.21 -14.90 -18.26
N ILE A 22 9.02 -14.70 -17.65
CA ILE A 22 7.77 -15.34 -18.10
C ILE A 22 7.34 -14.81 -19.46
N ILE A 23 7.47 -13.50 -19.68
CA ILE A 23 7.13 -12.85 -20.95
C ILE A 23 7.95 -13.43 -22.08
N HIS A 24 9.26 -13.50 -21.94
CA HIS A 24 10.16 -14.08 -22.97
C HIS A 24 9.89 -15.58 -23.22
N GLU A 25 9.67 -16.36 -22.15
CA GLU A 25 9.32 -17.78 -22.27
C GLU A 25 8.00 -17.98 -23.02
N THR A 26 7.02 -17.11 -22.82
CA THR A 26 5.72 -17.14 -23.49
C THR A 26 5.85 -16.75 -24.96
N GLN A 27 6.52 -15.64 -25.23
CA GLN A 27 6.72 -15.13 -26.59
C GLN A 27 7.56 -16.09 -27.45
N SER A 28 8.55 -16.78 -26.84
CA SER A 28 9.37 -17.77 -27.56
C SER A 28 8.57 -18.98 -28.06
N LYS A 29 7.40 -19.24 -27.47
CA LYS A 29 6.47 -20.30 -27.90
C LYS A 29 5.41 -19.80 -28.89
N GLY A 30 5.42 -18.50 -29.25
CA GLY A 30 4.41 -17.90 -30.10
C GLY A 30 3.05 -17.74 -29.41
N GLU A 31 3.00 -17.85 -28.07
CA GLU A 31 1.80 -17.66 -27.26
C GLU A 31 1.58 -16.16 -26.98
N GLU A 32 0.31 -15.74 -26.85
CA GLU A 32 -0.09 -14.35 -26.64
C GLU A 32 -0.45 -14.08 -25.18
N ILE A 33 0.18 -13.08 -24.54
CA ILE A 33 -0.18 -12.64 -23.19
C ILE A 33 -1.36 -11.65 -23.30
N ILE A 34 -2.50 -12.00 -22.71
CA ILE A 34 -3.73 -11.21 -22.73
C ILE A 34 -4.03 -10.52 -21.39
N SER A 35 -3.38 -10.92 -20.30
CA SER A 35 -3.47 -10.27 -19.00
C SER A 35 -2.15 -10.40 -18.25
N PHE A 36 -1.72 -9.29 -17.68
CA PHE A 36 -0.59 -9.24 -16.76
C PHE A 36 -0.93 -8.35 -15.57
N LYS A 37 -1.00 -8.95 -14.38
CA LYS A 37 -1.12 -8.23 -13.12
C LYS A 37 0.09 -8.55 -12.25
N SER A 38 0.70 -7.51 -11.67
CA SER A 38 1.87 -7.62 -10.80
C SER A 38 1.63 -6.88 -9.50
N TYR A 39 1.77 -7.57 -8.39
CA TYR A 39 1.59 -7.02 -7.06
C TYR A 39 2.83 -7.21 -6.22
N CYS A 40 3.16 -6.20 -5.42
CA CYS A 40 4.31 -6.23 -4.51
C CYS A 40 3.95 -5.55 -3.18
N GLY A 41 4.51 -6.04 -2.07
CA GLY A 41 4.34 -5.43 -0.74
C GLY A 41 5.50 -5.73 0.19
N GLY A 42 5.90 -4.70 0.97
CA GLY A 42 6.74 -4.84 2.15
C GLY A 42 5.85 -4.82 3.39
N LEU A 43 5.93 -5.84 4.22
CA LEU A 43 5.00 -6.16 5.30
C LEU A 43 5.76 -6.71 6.52
N LEU A 44 5.04 -7.01 7.60
CA LEU A 44 5.56 -7.84 8.67
C LEU A 44 5.47 -9.33 8.30
N ALA A 45 6.45 -10.11 8.75
CA ALA A 45 6.33 -11.55 8.76
C ALA A 45 5.21 -11.99 9.74
N PRO A 46 4.52 -13.13 9.48
CA PRO A 46 3.40 -13.56 10.31
C PRO A 46 3.71 -13.66 11.80
N GLU A 47 4.92 -14.05 12.16
CA GLU A 47 5.38 -14.16 13.56
C GLU A 47 5.61 -12.80 14.25
N SER A 48 5.72 -11.71 13.48
CA SER A 48 5.90 -10.35 13.99
C SER A 48 4.63 -9.49 13.89
N GLU A 49 3.49 -10.09 13.50
CA GLU A 49 2.19 -9.40 13.42
C GLU A 49 1.59 -9.21 14.83
N ASP A 50 2.08 -8.22 15.57
CA ASP A 50 1.73 -7.91 16.95
C ASP A 50 0.68 -6.81 17.14
N ASN A 51 0.11 -6.32 16.05
CA ASN A 51 -0.85 -5.21 16.08
C ASN A 51 -2.02 -5.44 15.09
N PRO A 52 -3.18 -4.79 15.29
CA PRO A 52 -4.36 -5.01 14.46
C PRO A 52 -4.21 -4.54 13.00
N TRP A 53 -3.25 -3.66 12.70
CA TRP A 53 -2.91 -3.26 11.35
C TRP A 53 -2.08 -4.32 10.62
N LYS A 54 -1.41 -5.23 11.37
CA LYS A 54 -0.44 -6.19 10.86
C LYS A 54 0.61 -5.52 9.99
N TYR A 55 1.03 -4.36 10.44
CA TYR A 55 1.92 -3.48 9.70
C TYR A 55 2.86 -2.70 10.61
N LYS A 56 4.12 -2.58 10.20
CA LYS A 56 5.12 -1.64 10.68
C LYS A 56 5.90 -1.09 9.48
N PHE A 57 6.62 -0.01 9.66
CA PHE A 57 7.44 0.57 8.61
C PHE A 57 8.67 -0.30 8.34
N THR A 58 8.70 -0.95 7.18
CA THR A 58 9.83 -1.76 6.71
C THR A 58 10.74 -1.01 5.75
N TRP A 59 10.32 0.20 5.37
CA TRP A 59 11.05 1.10 4.46
C TRP A 59 10.67 2.56 4.78
N ASN A 60 10.81 3.48 3.83
CA ASN A 60 10.63 4.91 4.05
C ASN A 60 9.20 5.27 4.51
N PRO A 61 8.98 5.73 5.77
CA PRO A 61 7.66 6.07 6.32
C PRO A 61 6.93 7.12 5.52
N ARG A 62 7.66 8.11 4.98
CA ARG A 62 7.09 9.17 4.16
C ARG A 62 6.39 8.62 2.92
N ASN A 63 7.05 7.69 2.23
CA ASN A 63 6.49 7.09 1.03
C ASN A 63 5.27 6.20 1.34
N VAL A 64 5.19 5.63 2.53
CA VAL A 64 4.01 4.87 2.97
C VAL A 64 2.83 5.81 3.21
N VAL A 65 3.02 6.92 3.93
CA VAL A 65 1.96 7.89 4.22
C VAL A 65 1.45 8.56 2.95
N LEU A 66 2.34 8.84 1.99
CA LEU A 66 1.99 9.43 0.70
C LEU A 66 1.69 8.39 -0.39
N ALA A 67 1.60 7.10 -0.02
CA ALA A 67 1.31 6.04 -0.99
C ALA A 67 -0.01 6.30 -1.72
N GLY A 68 0.05 6.21 -3.06
CA GLY A 68 -1.12 6.38 -3.90
C GLY A 68 -1.53 7.83 -4.17
N GLN A 69 -0.83 8.85 -3.64
CA GLN A 69 -1.09 10.24 -4.04
C GLN A 69 -0.97 10.40 -5.57
N GLY A 70 -1.91 11.16 -6.13
CA GLY A 70 -2.10 11.29 -7.57
C GLY A 70 -3.20 10.34 -8.08
N THR A 71 -3.21 10.12 -9.38
CA THR A 71 -4.18 9.23 -10.04
C THR A 71 -3.46 7.98 -10.54
N SER A 72 -3.88 6.81 -10.09
CA SER A 72 -3.41 5.54 -10.66
C SER A 72 -4.10 5.28 -11.99
N ARG A 73 -3.35 4.73 -12.95
CA ARG A 73 -3.85 4.42 -14.29
C ARG A 73 -3.36 3.06 -14.77
N TYR A 74 -4.28 2.29 -15.32
CA TYR A 74 -4.04 0.96 -15.84
C TYR A 74 -5.00 0.64 -17.00
N ILE A 75 -4.85 -0.51 -17.63
CA ILE A 75 -5.76 -1.01 -18.64
C ILE A 75 -6.38 -2.33 -18.18
N GLU A 76 -7.68 -2.47 -18.36
CA GLU A 76 -8.44 -3.67 -18.03
C GLU A 76 -9.42 -4.00 -19.13
N LYS A 77 -9.30 -5.19 -19.72
CA LYS A 77 -10.16 -5.67 -20.82
C LYS A 77 -10.28 -4.66 -21.99
N GLY A 78 -9.18 -3.99 -22.31
CA GLY A 78 -9.11 -2.99 -23.36
C GLY A 78 -9.55 -1.58 -22.96
N GLU A 79 -10.05 -1.39 -21.75
CA GLU A 79 -10.51 -0.09 -21.25
C GLU A 79 -9.47 0.55 -20.33
N LEU A 80 -9.18 1.83 -20.57
CA LEU A 80 -8.34 2.63 -19.67
C LEU A 80 -9.10 2.91 -18.36
N LYS A 81 -8.45 2.65 -17.25
CA LYS A 81 -8.98 2.92 -15.92
C LYS A 81 -8.13 3.97 -15.23
N PHE A 82 -8.79 4.92 -14.60
CA PHE A 82 -8.19 5.97 -13.78
C PHE A 82 -8.79 5.91 -12.39
N VAL A 83 -7.93 5.80 -11.38
CA VAL A 83 -8.36 5.73 -9.99
C VAL A 83 -7.75 6.92 -9.25
N PRO A 84 -8.54 7.98 -8.98
CA PRO A 84 -8.07 9.11 -8.20
C PRO A 84 -7.77 8.70 -6.76
N TYR A 85 -6.90 9.43 -6.08
CA TYR A 85 -6.39 9.10 -4.75
C TYR A 85 -7.49 8.76 -3.73
N HIS A 86 -8.54 9.58 -3.63
CA HIS A 86 -9.67 9.39 -2.70
C HIS A 86 -10.54 8.15 -2.97
N GLN A 87 -10.28 7.44 -4.07
CA GLN A 87 -10.94 6.18 -4.45
C GLN A 87 -10.00 4.98 -4.38
N LEU A 88 -8.70 5.21 -4.23
CA LEU A 88 -7.68 4.18 -4.44
C LEU A 88 -7.86 3.00 -3.49
N PHE A 89 -7.97 3.29 -2.19
CA PHE A 89 -8.07 2.28 -1.15
C PHE A 89 -9.48 1.67 -0.99
N LYS A 90 -10.46 2.20 -1.73
CA LYS A 90 -11.81 1.62 -1.89
C LYS A 90 -11.89 0.64 -3.06
N ARG A 91 -10.94 0.70 -4.01
CA ARG A 91 -10.89 -0.14 -5.21
C ARG A 91 -9.78 -1.17 -5.09
N THR A 92 -9.92 -2.05 -4.11
CA THR A 92 -8.99 -3.15 -3.87
C THR A 92 -9.50 -4.45 -4.49
N GLU A 93 -8.59 -5.34 -4.83
CA GLU A 93 -8.91 -6.73 -5.15
C GLU A 93 -8.18 -7.66 -4.17
N THR A 94 -8.77 -8.81 -3.91
CA THR A 94 -8.17 -9.82 -3.03
C THR A 94 -7.12 -10.60 -3.80
N VAL A 95 -5.90 -10.62 -3.27
CA VAL A 95 -4.78 -11.43 -3.79
C VAL A 95 -4.42 -12.48 -2.75
N ASN A 96 -4.61 -13.75 -3.11
CA ASN A 96 -4.33 -14.88 -2.22
C ASN A 96 -2.90 -15.40 -2.41
N PHE A 97 -2.22 -15.63 -1.29
CA PHE A 97 -0.94 -16.35 -1.26
C PHE A 97 -1.13 -17.64 -0.46
N PRO A 98 -0.91 -18.80 -1.09
CA PRO A 98 -1.00 -20.09 -0.39
C PRO A 98 -0.09 -20.12 0.86
N GLY A 99 -0.65 -20.41 2.01
CA GLY A 99 0.05 -20.45 3.30
C GLY A 99 0.21 -19.11 4.02
N LEU A 100 -0.07 -17.97 3.35
CA LEU A 100 0.02 -16.62 3.94
C LEU A 100 -1.32 -15.90 4.04
N GLY A 101 -2.38 -16.44 3.37
CA GLY A 101 -3.72 -15.87 3.38
C GLY A 101 -3.96 -14.76 2.35
N ASP A 102 -4.94 -13.93 2.64
CA ASP A 102 -5.42 -12.89 1.73
C ASP A 102 -4.79 -11.53 2.00
N PHE A 103 -4.60 -10.79 0.90
CA PHE A 103 -4.06 -9.44 0.90
C PHE A 103 -4.99 -8.51 0.12
N ASP A 104 -5.04 -7.25 0.53
CA ASP A 104 -5.64 -6.17 -0.24
C ASP A 104 -4.64 -5.70 -1.30
N GLY A 105 -4.96 -5.87 -2.57
CA GLY A 105 -4.20 -5.35 -3.70
C GLY A 105 -4.85 -4.08 -4.25
N TYR A 106 -4.10 -2.99 -4.39
CA TYR A 106 -4.57 -1.75 -4.99
C TYR A 106 -3.64 -1.24 -6.08
N PRO A 107 -4.16 -0.55 -7.13
CA PRO A 107 -3.35 -0.06 -8.24
C PRO A 107 -2.26 0.91 -7.79
N ASN A 108 -1.03 0.73 -8.31
CA ASN A 108 0.09 1.60 -8.00
C ASN A 108 0.38 2.53 -9.19
N ARG A 109 0.18 3.85 -8.98
CA ARG A 109 0.55 4.93 -9.91
C ARG A 109 0.25 4.62 -11.39
N ASP A 110 1.30 4.54 -12.23
CA ASP A 110 1.19 4.36 -13.68
C ASP A 110 1.63 2.98 -14.13
N SER A 111 0.67 2.10 -14.42
CA SER A 111 0.94 0.80 -15.02
C SER A 111 1.16 0.89 -16.54
N LEU A 112 0.66 1.95 -17.21
CA LEU A 112 0.63 2.02 -18.67
C LEU A 112 2.00 2.31 -19.28
N SER A 113 2.87 3.03 -18.59
CA SER A 113 4.23 3.34 -19.05
C SER A 113 5.07 2.08 -19.24
N TYR A 114 4.77 1.02 -18.51
CA TYR A 114 5.50 -0.25 -18.58
C TYR A 114 5.11 -1.15 -19.77
N ARG A 115 4.00 -0.86 -20.44
CA ARG A 115 3.56 -1.65 -21.62
C ARG A 115 4.66 -1.73 -22.69
N LYS A 116 5.27 -0.60 -23.01
CA LYS A 116 6.36 -0.52 -24.01
C LYS A 116 7.62 -1.20 -23.49
N VAL A 117 7.98 -1.02 -22.22
CA VAL A 117 9.17 -1.60 -21.62
C VAL A 117 9.12 -3.13 -21.65
N TYR A 118 7.93 -3.70 -21.47
CA TYR A 118 7.73 -5.17 -21.49
C TYR A 118 7.43 -5.73 -22.89
N GLY A 119 7.34 -4.88 -23.93
CA GLY A 119 6.93 -5.32 -25.27
C GLY A 119 5.48 -5.82 -25.31
N LEU A 120 4.61 -5.22 -24.52
CA LEU A 120 3.21 -5.59 -24.33
C LEU A 120 2.26 -4.43 -24.68
N GLU A 121 2.58 -3.65 -25.72
CA GLU A 121 1.84 -2.44 -26.09
C GLU A 121 0.36 -2.71 -26.36
N SER A 122 0.03 -3.86 -26.94
CA SER A 122 -1.32 -4.27 -27.31
C SER A 122 -2.08 -5.03 -26.21
N ILE A 123 -1.45 -5.29 -25.07
CA ILE A 123 -2.09 -6.10 -24.01
C ILE A 123 -3.40 -5.49 -23.54
N PRO A 124 -4.51 -6.25 -23.50
CA PRO A 124 -5.81 -5.72 -23.07
C PRO A 124 -5.94 -5.53 -21.57
N THR A 125 -5.14 -6.24 -20.75
CA THR A 125 -5.16 -6.07 -19.29
C THR A 125 -3.75 -5.99 -18.74
N MET A 126 -3.42 -4.84 -18.11
CA MET A 126 -2.14 -4.65 -17.42
C MET A 126 -2.32 -3.77 -16.20
N LEU A 127 -1.96 -4.30 -15.03
CA LEU A 127 -2.01 -3.63 -13.75
C LEU A 127 -0.76 -3.93 -12.92
N ARG A 128 -0.16 -2.90 -12.33
CA ARG A 128 0.81 -3.00 -11.25
C ARG A 128 0.19 -2.47 -9.98
N GLY A 129 0.31 -3.20 -8.89
CA GLY A 129 -0.36 -2.91 -7.63
C GLY A 129 0.52 -3.10 -6.41
N THR A 130 0.04 -2.58 -5.30
CA THR A 130 0.67 -2.70 -3.99
C THR A 130 -0.19 -3.59 -3.10
N LEU A 131 0.46 -4.43 -2.30
CA LEU A 131 -0.19 -5.34 -1.34
C LEU A 131 -0.15 -4.80 0.07
N ARG A 132 -1.24 -5.01 0.79
CA ARG A 132 -1.35 -4.83 2.24
C ARG A 132 -2.11 -6.02 2.84
N ARG A 133 -1.97 -6.27 4.14
CA ARG A 133 -2.82 -7.25 4.82
C ARG A 133 -4.29 -6.88 4.69
N ALA A 134 -5.15 -7.88 4.56
CA ALA A 134 -6.60 -7.68 4.44
C ALA A 134 -7.15 -6.77 5.55
N GLY A 135 -7.94 -5.77 5.15
CA GLY A 135 -8.53 -4.76 6.03
C GLY A 135 -7.62 -3.57 6.37
N TYR A 136 -6.36 -3.55 5.90
CA TYR A 136 -5.51 -2.36 6.00
C TYR A 136 -6.08 -1.20 5.18
N CYS A 137 -6.43 -1.48 3.92
CA CYS A 137 -6.88 -0.46 2.99
C CYS A 137 -8.15 0.25 3.47
N LYS A 138 -9.10 -0.49 4.05
CA LYS A 138 -10.33 0.09 4.61
C LYS A 138 -10.04 1.06 5.77
N ALA A 139 -9.13 0.68 6.67
CA ALA A 139 -8.76 1.54 7.79
C ALA A 139 -7.93 2.76 7.34
N TRP A 140 -7.02 2.57 6.36
CA TRP A 140 -6.24 3.68 5.81
C TRP A 140 -7.11 4.72 5.09
N ASP A 141 -8.17 4.26 4.43
CA ASP A 141 -9.12 5.14 3.74
C ASP A 141 -9.80 6.16 4.68
N VAL A 142 -9.91 5.87 5.97
CA VAL A 142 -10.40 6.82 6.97
C VAL A 142 -9.51 8.07 7.03
N PHE A 143 -8.18 7.89 7.10
CA PHE A 143 -7.24 9.01 7.10
C PHE A 143 -7.29 9.82 5.81
N ILE A 144 -7.55 9.16 4.67
CA ILE A 144 -7.71 9.82 3.38
C ILE A 144 -8.99 10.65 3.35
N GLN A 145 -10.11 10.09 3.78
CA GLN A 145 -11.39 10.79 3.82
C GLN A 145 -11.35 12.01 4.73
N LEU A 146 -10.60 11.94 5.83
CA LEU A 146 -10.37 13.05 6.74
C LEU A 146 -9.39 14.10 6.20
N GLY A 147 -8.59 13.76 5.17
CA GLY A 147 -7.53 14.65 4.67
C GLY A 147 -6.25 14.63 5.52
N MET A 148 -6.12 13.69 6.46
CA MET A 148 -4.94 13.58 7.33
C MET A 148 -3.68 13.13 6.59
N THR A 149 -3.82 12.65 5.36
CA THR A 149 -2.71 12.29 4.45
C THR A 149 -2.34 13.41 3.47
N ASP A 150 -2.98 14.58 3.58
CA ASP A 150 -2.69 15.72 2.70
C ASP A 150 -1.33 16.33 3.02
N ASP A 151 -0.55 16.60 1.97
CA ASP A 151 0.78 17.21 2.06
C ASP A 151 0.86 18.57 1.36
N SER A 152 -0.25 19.09 0.87
CA SER A 152 -0.30 20.30 0.05
C SER A 152 -0.27 21.60 0.86
N PHE A 153 -0.55 21.55 2.17
CA PHE A 153 -0.55 22.72 3.04
C PHE A 153 0.15 22.45 4.37
N GLN A 154 0.51 23.55 5.05
CA GLN A 154 1.11 23.50 6.39
C GLN A 154 0.07 23.89 7.44
N MET A 155 0.05 23.14 8.53
CA MET A 155 -0.75 23.45 9.71
C MET A 155 0.15 23.59 10.94
N GLN A 156 -0.35 24.33 11.91
CA GLN A 156 0.31 24.50 13.21
C GLN A 156 -0.70 24.26 14.32
N MET A 157 -0.45 23.22 15.10
CA MET A 157 -1.19 22.92 16.32
C MET A 157 -0.57 23.70 17.49
N ALA A 158 -1.37 23.97 18.51
CA ALA A 158 -0.85 24.60 19.73
C ALA A 158 0.19 23.71 20.42
N GLN A 159 1.10 24.33 21.17
CA GLN A 159 2.04 23.58 22.01
C GLN A 159 1.27 22.74 23.02
N GLY A 160 1.61 21.45 23.12
CA GLY A 160 0.91 20.52 23.98
C GLY A 160 -0.38 19.92 23.40
N SER A 161 -0.67 20.16 22.13
CA SER A 161 -1.80 19.48 21.45
C SER A 161 -1.64 17.98 21.46
N THR A 162 -2.78 17.29 21.49
CA THR A 162 -2.86 15.83 21.62
C THR A 162 -3.30 15.16 20.31
N TYR A 163 -3.16 13.83 20.23
CA TYR A 163 -3.65 13.01 19.11
C TYR A 163 -5.15 13.25 18.89
N ARG A 164 -5.93 13.23 19.98
CA ARG A 164 -7.37 13.51 19.95
C ARG A 164 -7.69 14.89 19.36
N GLN A 165 -6.91 15.90 19.73
CA GLN A 165 -7.10 17.26 19.21
C GLN A 165 -6.70 17.35 17.74
N PHE A 166 -5.67 16.63 17.32
CA PHE A 166 -5.28 16.55 15.91
C PHE A 166 -6.37 15.90 15.07
N LEU A 167 -6.91 14.75 15.50
CA LEU A 167 -8.05 14.11 14.83
C LEU A 167 -9.26 15.06 14.79
N ASN A 168 -9.59 15.70 15.92
CA ASN A 168 -10.74 16.59 16.01
C ASN A 168 -10.64 17.83 15.08
N ALA A 169 -9.42 18.24 14.69
CA ALA A 169 -9.22 19.34 13.75
C ALA A 169 -9.74 19.03 12.33
N PHE A 170 -9.96 17.76 12.00
CA PHE A 170 -10.51 17.30 10.71
C PHE A 170 -11.99 16.93 10.78
N LEU A 171 -12.61 17.04 11.96
CA LEU A 171 -14.01 16.68 12.17
C LEU A 171 -14.90 17.92 12.23
N PRO A 172 -16.18 17.81 11.87
CA PRO A 172 -17.15 18.89 12.05
C PRO A 172 -17.21 19.36 13.51
N TRP A 173 -17.45 20.66 13.70
CA TRP A 173 -17.66 21.20 15.04
C TRP A 173 -18.97 20.68 15.64
N SER A 174 -18.95 20.30 16.91
CA SER A 174 -20.12 19.98 17.70
C SER A 174 -19.83 20.28 19.17
N ASP A 175 -20.84 20.78 19.89
CA ASP A 175 -20.81 21.02 21.33
C ASP A 175 -21.36 19.84 22.14
N THR A 176 -21.96 18.85 21.47
CA THR A 176 -22.62 17.70 22.11
C THR A 176 -21.96 16.37 21.82
N LEU A 177 -21.33 16.21 20.64
CA LEU A 177 -20.75 14.94 20.21
C LEU A 177 -19.28 14.80 20.61
N SER A 178 -18.92 13.64 21.09
CA SER A 178 -17.52 13.22 21.26
C SER A 178 -16.80 13.11 19.93
N VAL A 179 -15.46 13.03 19.96
CA VAL A 179 -14.64 12.85 18.74
C VAL A 179 -14.99 11.55 18.03
N GLU A 180 -15.24 10.48 18.77
CA GLU A 180 -15.62 9.17 18.26
C GLU A 180 -16.99 9.21 17.56
N GLU A 181 -17.97 9.89 18.17
CA GLU A 181 -19.31 10.06 17.58
C GLU A 181 -19.26 10.91 16.30
N LYS A 182 -18.51 12.01 16.30
CA LYS A 182 -18.30 12.83 15.09
C LYS A 182 -17.67 12.02 13.96
N LEU A 183 -16.69 11.18 14.28
CA LEU A 183 -16.06 10.32 13.29
C LEU A 183 -17.04 9.26 12.74
N ALA A 184 -17.84 8.66 13.63
CA ALA A 184 -18.85 7.69 13.23
C ALA A 184 -19.96 8.29 12.34
N GLU A 185 -20.37 9.54 12.63
CA GLU A 185 -21.33 10.25 11.76
C GLU A 185 -20.73 10.60 10.40
N LEU A 186 -19.46 10.98 10.35
CA LEU A 186 -18.77 11.33 9.10
C LEU A 186 -18.47 10.11 8.24
N ILE A 187 -18.19 8.95 8.85
CA ILE A 187 -17.85 7.69 8.18
C ILE A 187 -18.78 6.58 8.66
N PRO A 188 -20.07 6.59 8.23
CA PRO A 188 -21.07 5.67 8.74
C PRO A 188 -20.82 4.19 8.40
N ASP A 189 -20.03 3.91 7.35
CA ASP A 189 -19.68 2.56 6.93
C ASP A 189 -18.44 2.00 7.65
N MET A 190 -17.94 2.70 8.69
CA MET A 190 -16.79 2.23 9.48
C MET A 190 -17.21 1.05 10.34
N ASP A 191 -16.59 -0.11 10.09
CA ASP A 191 -16.82 -1.32 10.88
C ASP A 191 -15.92 -1.36 12.14
N PHE A 192 -16.24 -2.30 13.04
CA PHE A 192 -15.49 -2.47 14.28
C PHE A 192 -14.00 -2.77 14.08
N PRO A 193 -13.56 -3.66 13.15
CA PRO A 193 -12.14 -3.88 12.88
C PRO A 193 -11.40 -2.62 12.39
N THR A 194 -12.07 -1.74 11.66
CA THR A 194 -11.51 -0.44 11.25
C THR A 194 -11.35 0.49 12.45
N PHE A 195 -12.40 0.61 13.28
CA PHE A 195 -12.34 1.40 14.52
C PHE A 195 -11.25 0.91 15.47
N GLU A 196 -11.14 -0.42 15.66
CA GLU A 196 -10.11 -1.05 16.50
C GLU A 196 -8.68 -0.66 16.05
N LYS A 197 -8.42 -0.62 14.76
CA LYS A 197 -7.13 -0.18 14.22
C LYS A 197 -6.82 1.28 14.57
N LEU A 198 -7.81 2.17 14.44
CA LEU A 198 -7.66 3.57 14.80
C LEU A 198 -7.46 3.73 16.31
N GLN A 199 -8.22 3.00 17.11
CA GLN A 199 -8.11 3.00 18.56
C GLN A 199 -6.73 2.51 19.03
N TRP A 200 -6.22 1.46 18.42
CA TRP A 200 -4.89 0.91 18.73
C TRP A 200 -3.77 1.95 18.52
N LEU A 201 -3.85 2.80 17.50
CA LEU A 201 -2.92 3.92 17.28
C LEU A 201 -3.04 5.01 18.36
N GLY A 202 -4.00 4.90 19.28
CA GLY A 202 -4.26 5.92 20.29
C GLY A 202 -4.77 7.25 19.74
N ILE A 203 -5.31 7.27 18.51
CA ILE A 203 -5.70 8.52 17.84
C ILE A 203 -6.80 9.28 18.60
N PHE A 204 -7.55 8.58 19.47
CA PHE A 204 -8.58 9.15 20.35
C PHE A 204 -8.05 9.57 21.72
N GLU A 205 -6.77 9.35 22.02
CA GLU A 205 -6.18 9.58 23.32
C GLU A 205 -5.62 10.99 23.48
N SER A 206 -5.40 11.38 24.74
CA SER A 206 -4.75 12.64 25.11
C SER A 206 -3.22 12.51 25.11
N ARG A 207 -2.64 11.62 24.29
CA ARG A 207 -1.19 11.57 24.06
C ARG A 207 -0.76 12.85 23.34
N MET A 208 0.36 13.43 23.79
CA MET A 208 0.91 14.63 23.15
C MET A 208 1.45 14.33 21.75
N LEU A 209 1.18 15.22 20.81
CA LEU A 209 1.73 15.16 19.46
C LEU A 209 3.27 15.16 19.53
N PRO A 210 3.94 14.26 18.81
CA PRO A 210 5.39 14.28 18.68
C PRO A 210 5.91 15.54 17.96
N LYS A 211 5.04 16.14 17.14
CA LYS A 211 5.31 17.31 16.32
C LYS A 211 4.03 18.14 16.18
N THR A 212 4.15 19.46 16.30
CA THR A 212 2.99 20.38 16.25
C THR A 212 2.95 21.24 14.99
N GLN A 213 3.97 21.15 14.12
CA GLN A 213 4.05 21.94 12.88
C GLN A 213 4.43 21.04 11.70
N GLY A 214 3.75 21.21 10.58
CA GLY A 214 4.00 20.45 9.34
C GLY A 214 2.72 20.28 8.54
N SER A 215 2.78 19.54 7.43
CA SER A 215 1.56 19.13 6.73
C SER A 215 0.79 18.10 7.55
N PRO A 216 -0.54 17.91 7.31
CA PRO A 216 -1.29 16.82 7.91
C PRO A 216 -0.58 15.48 7.81
N ALA A 217 -0.09 15.12 6.61
CA ALA A 217 0.66 13.90 6.37
C ALA A 217 1.92 13.78 7.23
N GLN A 218 2.63 14.89 7.49
CA GLN A 218 3.82 14.90 8.34
C GLN A 218 3.50 14.71 9.82
N LEU A 219 2.36 15.25 10.29
CA LEU A 219 1.92 15.06 11.66
C LEU A 219 1.43 13.63 11.86
N LEU A 220 0.63 13.10 10.92
CA LEU A 220 0.21 11.69 10.93
C LEU A 220 1.42 10.76 10.92
N GLN A 221 2.40 10.99 10.04
CA GLN A 221 3.63 10.21 10.01
C GLN A 221 4.33 10.16 11.36
N ALA A 222 4.47 11.30 12.04
CA ALA A 222 5.12 11.38 13.35
C ALA A 222 4.36 10.59 14.44
N ILE A 223 3.02 10.50 14.34
CA ILE A 223 2.19 9.64 15.19
C ILE A 223 2.51 8.18 14.89
N LEU A 224 2.42 7.78 13.62
CA LEU A 224 2.59 6.38 13.18
C LEU A 224 3.99 5.84 13.49
N GLU A 225 5.04 6.67 13.37
CA GLU A 225 6.42 6.27 13.68
C GLU A 225 6.61 5.83 15.13
N LYS A 226 5.73 6.21 16.05
CA LYS A 226 5.79 5.77 17.45
C LYS A 226 5.42 4.30 17.63
N ASP A 227 4.38 3.86 16.89
CA ASP A 227 3.80 2.54 17.09
C ASP A 227 4.13 1.58 15.92
N TRP A 228 4.63 2.12 14.77
CA TRP A 228 4.99 1.35 13.58
C TRP A 228 6.50 1.23 13.32
N SER A 229 7.34 1.60 14.28
CA SER A 229 8.77 1.28 14.19
C SER A 229 9.01 -0.21 14.47
N LEU A 230 9.96 -0.80 13.74
CA LEU A 230 10.36 -2.18 13.98
C LEU A 230 11.08 -2.29 15.33
N GLU A 231 10.68 -3.25 16.13
CA GLU A 231 11.43 -3.68 17.30
C GLU A 231 12.64 -4.53 16.88
N PRO A 232 13.66 -4.69 17.73
CA PRO A 232 14.90 -5.41 17.37
C PRO A 232 14.68 -6.81 16.79
N GLU A 233 13.70 -7.56 17.31
CA GLU A 233 13.39 -8.94 16.91
C GLU A 233 12.35 -9.05 15.80
N ASP A 234 11.77 -7.91 15.38
CA ASP A 234 10.79 -7.91 14.30
C ASP A 234 11.40 -8.35 12.98
N LYS A 235 10.67 -9.20 12.30
CA LYS A 235 10.98 -9.62 10.93
C LYS A 235 10.02 -8.98 9.96
N ASP A 236 10.57 -8.38 8.95
CA ASP A 236 9.79 -7.97 7.79
C ASP A 236 9.63 -9.11 6.80
N MET A 237 8.71 -8.95 5.89
CA MET A 237 8.46 -9.86 4.78
C MET A 237 8.21 -9.06 3.51
N ILE A 238 8.82 -9.48 2.43
CA ILE A 238 8.42 -9.03 1.10
C ILE A 238 7.57 -10.11 0.43
N VAL A 239 6.52 -9.68 -0.23
CA VAL A 239 5.67 -10.53 -1.07
C VAL A 239 5.54 -9.92 -2.44
N MET A 240 5.63 -10.74 -3.48
CA MET A 240 5.38 -10.33 -4.85
C MET A 240 4.65 -11.45 -5.58
N GLN A 241 3.68 -11.09 -6.42
CA GLN A 241 2.96 -12.05 -7.24
C GLN A 241 2.69 -11.48 -8.62
N HIS A 242 3.09 -12.24 -9.64
CA HIS A 242 2.71 -12.01 -11.02
C HIS A 242 1.60 -12.97 -11.41
N GLN A 243 0.56 -12.46 -12.02
CA GLN A 243 -0.57 -13.21 -12.56
C GLN A 243 -0.66 -12.97 -14.07
N PHE A 244 -0.51 -14.03 -14.85
CA PHE A 244 -0.61 -13.98 -16.30
C PHE A 244 -1.82 -14.78 -16.78
N GLU A 245 -2.52 -14.26 -17.79
CA GLU A 245 -3.41 -15.02 -18.63
C GLU A 245 -2.83 -15.04 -20.06
N ILE A 246 -2.65 -16.23 -20.59
CA ILE A 246 -1.97 -16.50 -21.85
C ILE A 246 -2.92 -17.22 -22.78
N LYS A 247 -3.14 -16.69 -23.97
CA LYS A 247 -3.91 -17.33 -25.03
C LYS A 247 -3.04 -18.36 -25.72
N THR A 248 -3.48 -19.60 -25.72
CA THR A 248 -2.85 -20.72 -26.39
C THR A 248 -3.78 -21.33 -27.43
N GLU A 249 -3.31 -22.26 -28.24
CA GLU A 249 -4.13 -22.97 -29.22
C GLU A 249 -5.29 -23.75 -28.61
N VAL A 250 -5.14 -24.20 -27.35
CA VAL A 250 -6.14 -25.01 -26.64
C VAL A 250 -6.98 -24.23 -25.63
N GLY A 251 -6.77 -22.90 -25.50
CA GLY A 251 -7.54 -22.06 -24.59
C GLY A 251 -6.68 -21.08 -23.78
N ILE A 252 -7.21 -20.60 -22.65
CA ILE A 252 -6.51 -19.66 -21.78
C ILE A 252 -5.76 -20.42 -20.68
N LYS A 253 -4.45 -20.24 -20.64
CA LYS A 253 -3.56 -20.74 -19.60
C LYS A 253 -3.32 -19.62 -18.57
N LYS A 254 -3.42 -19.96 -17.27
CA LYS A 254 -3.07 -19.04 -16.18
C LYS A 254 -1.75 -19.43 -15.56
N ILE A 255 -0.89 -18.44 -15.32
CA ILE A 255 0.38 -18.62 -14.62
C ILE A 255 0.39 -17.65 -13.43
N THR A 256 0.66 -18.16 -12.24
CA THR A 256 0.94 -17.37 -11.05
C THR A 256 2.39 -17.63 -10.64
N SER A 257 3.17 -16.56 -10.52
CA SER A 257 4.55 -16.61 -10.04
C SER A 257 4.63 -15.76 -8.78
N SER A 258 5.05 -16.34 -7.68
CA SER A 258 5.13 -15.67 -6.39
C SER A 258 6.55 -15.70 -5.85
N LEU A 259 6.95 -14.61 -5.20
CA LEU A 259 8.16 -14.47 -4.41
C LEU A 259 7.76 -14.06 -2.99
N VAL A 260 8.33 -14.76 -2.01
CA VAL A 260 8.23 -14.43 -0.60
C VAL A 260 9.63 -14.53 0.00
N ASP A 261 10.08 -13.48 0.66
CA ASP A 261 11.31 -13.53 1.48
C ASP A 261 11.02 -12.90 2.84
N ILE A 262 11.62 -13.47 3.87
CA ILE A 262 11.46 -13.03 5.26
C ILE A 262 12.82 -12.53 5.76
N GLY A 263 12.81 -11.38 6.41
CA GLY A 263 13.96 -10.82 7.10
C GLY A 263 14.38 -11.68 8.29
N LYS A 264 15.58 -11.45 8.77
CA LYS A 264 16.11 -12.14 9.94
C LYS A 264 15.72 -11.42 11.23
N ASP A 265 15.80 -10.10 11.19
CA ASP A 265 15.53 -9.17 12.29
C ASP A 265 15.36 -7.76 11.71
N SER A 266 15.19 -6.73 12.55
CA SER A 266 15.02 -5.33 12.11
C SER A 266 16.27 -4.72 11.47
N THR A 267 17.43 -5.37 11.54
CA THR A 267 18.69 -4.94 10.90
C THR A 267 18.90 -5.64 9.56
N TYR A 268 18.69 -6.96 9.53
CA TYR A 268 18.80 -7.79 8.33
C TYR A 268 17.41 -8.07 7.74
N THR A 269 16.80 -7.01 7.27
CA THR A 269 15.44 -7.04 6.73
C THR A 269 15.38 -7.70 5.35
N ALA A 270 14.22 -8.25 4.98
CA ALA A 270 13.96 -8.73 3.63
C ALA A 270 14.02 -7.55 2.63
N MET A 271 13.53 -6.38 3.02
CA MET A 271 13.60 -5.17 2.21
C MET A 271 15.04 -4.73 1.91
N ALA A 272 15.97 -4.90 2.85
CA ALA A 272 17.37 -4.53 2.65
C ALA A 272 18.15 -5.52 1.75
N LYS A 273 17.65 -6.76 1.59
CA LYS A 273 18.24 -7.77 0.68
C LYS A 273 17.88 -7.51 -0.78
N THR A 274 16.80 -6.79 -1.01
CA THR A 274 16.26 -6.49 -2.34
C THR A 274 16.51 -5.05 -2.74
#